data_523c444110acf94bba510aab5dd04b55
#
_entry.id   523c444110acf94bba510aab5dd04b55
#
_cell.length_a   1.000
_cell.length_b   1.000
_cell.length_c   1.000
_cell.angle_alpha   90.00
_cell.angle_beta   90.00
_cell.angle_gamma   90.00
#
_symmetry.space_group_name_H-M   'P 1'
#
loop_
_entity.id
_entity.type
_entity.pdbx_description
1 polymer ?
#
loop_
_entity_poly.entity_id
_entity_poly.type
_entity_poly.pdbx_seq_one_letter_code
_entity_poly.pdbx_strand_id
1 'polypeptide(L)'
;GGGKIYQVRAGLFNDVDVVLEWHPDDRNSARPGTTLANMSAKFRFRGVSSHAAADPERGRSALDAVEAMDHMVNLLREHVPSETRIHYVITNGGLAPNVVPAFAEVYYYARHPSMPVLDDIWSRIVDAAKGAALGTGTTMEFEIVNGVYNVLPNVYLSGLQQKSLERV
;
A
#
# COMPACT_ATOMS: atom_id res chain seq x y z
N GLY A 1 -3.38 -0.71 -11.62
CA GLY A 1 -2.71 0.50 -12.00
C GLY A 1 -3.59 1.73 -11.93
N GLY A 2 -3.07 2.83 -11.37
CA GLY A 2 -3.81 4.09 -11.18
C GLY A 2 -3.99 4.95 -12.45
N GLY A 3 -3.63 4.46 -13.64
CA GLY A 3 -3.66 5.25 -14.87
C GLY A 3 -5.04 5.83 -15.23
N LYS A 4 -6.12 5.10 -14.93
CA LYS A 4 -7.50 5.57 -15.19
C LYS A 4 -7.88 6.80 -14.37
N ILE A 5 -7.27 7.02 -13.18
CA ILE A 5 -7.50 8.22 -12.37
C ILE A 5 -7.07 9.47 -13.13
N TYR A 6 -5.91 9.42 -13.79
CA TYR A 6 -5.42 10.54 -14.61
C TYR A 6 -6.30 10.78 -15.83
N GLN A 7 -6.81 9.74 -16.46
CA GLN A 7 -7.74 9.83 -17.60
C GLN A 7 -9.07 10.48 -17.18
N VAL A 8 -9.63 10.08 -16.02
CA VAL A 8 -10.85 10.70 -15.46
C VAL A 8 -10.60 12.18 -15.15
N ARG A 9 -9.47 12.52 -14.51
CA ARG A 9 -9.10 13.91 -14.22
C ARG A 9 -8.91 14.76 -15.49
N ALA A 10 -8.44 14.14 -16.58
CA ALA A 10 -8.30 14.80 -17.88
C ALA A 10 -9.63 14.93 -18.65
N GLY A 11 -10.75 14.47 -18.08
CA GLY A 11 -12.08 14.57 -18.69
C GLY A 11 -12.32 13.60 -19.85
N LEU A 12 -11.49 12.58 -20.04
CA LEU A 12 -11.62 11.64 -21.17
C LEU A 12 -12.86 10.76 -21.11
N PHE A 13 -13.61 10.79 -20.01
CA PHE A 13 -14.84 10.03 -19.83
C PHE A 13 -16.09 10.92 -19.67
N ASN A 14 -15.98 12.25 -19.92
CA ASN A 14 -17.09 13.18 -19.66
C ASN A 14 -18.31 12.95 -20.56
N ASP A 15 -18.12 12.35 -21.73
CA ASP A 15 -19.14 11.98 -22.71
C ASP A 15 -19.44 10.46 -22.74
N VAL A 16 -18.97 9.72 -21.73
CA VAL A 16 -19.15 8.26 -21.64
C VAL A 16 -20.18 7.92 -20.58
N ASP A 17 -21.28 7.28 -20.97
CA ASP A 17 -22.34 6.85 -20.07
C ASP A 17 -22.00 5.60 -19.28
N VAL A 18 -21.24 4.66 -19.86
CA VAL A 18 -20.91 3.36 -19.28
C VAL A 18 -19.50 2.94 -19.64
N VAL A 19 -18.76 2.43 -18.65
CA VAL A 19 -17.46 1.80 -18.86
C VAL A 19 -17.55 0.32 -18.46
N LEU A 20 -17.21 -0.56 -19.40
CA LEU A 20 -17.03 -1.99 -19.14
C LEU A 20 -15.55 -2.32 -19.16
N GLU A 21 -15.14 -3.15 -18.22
CA GLU A 21 -13.76 -3.58 -18.06
C GLU A 21 -13.71 -5.10 -17.88
N TRP A 22 -12.60 -5.70 -18.26
CA TRP A 22 -12.32 -7.11 -18.01
C TRP A 22 -10.95 -7.27 -17.37
N HIS A 23 -10.79 -8.35 -16.60
CA HIS A 23 -9.51 -8.78 -16.03
C HIS A 23 -9.33 -10.27 -16.32
N PRO A 24 -8.13 -10.73 -16.75
CA PRO A 24 -7.86 -12.15 -16.95
C PRO A 24 -8.14 -12.97 -15.69
N ASP A 25 -8.85 -14.10 -15.89
CA ASP A 25 -9.17 -15.06 -14.83
C ASP A 25 -9.25 -16.47 -15.42
N ASP A 26 -9.46 -17.50 -14.60
CA ASP A 26 -9.54 -18.91 -14.99
C ASP A 26 -10.86 -19.27 -15.71
N ARG A 27 -11.85 -18.36 -15.69
CA ARG A 27 -13.14 -18.54 -16.34
C ARG A 27 -13.78 -17.22 -16.79
N ASN A 28 -14.61 -17.28 -17.83
CA ASN A 28 -15.43 -16.17 -18.27
C ASN A 28 -16.61 -15.98 -17.29
N SER A 29 -16.63 -14.85 -16.58
CA SER A 29 -17.75 -14.52 -15.69
C SER A 29 -17.86 -13.02 -15.45
N ALA A 30 -19.09 -12.50 -15.47
CA ALA A 30 -19.40 -11.13 -15.07
C ALA A 30 -20.10 -11.15 -13.72
N ARG A 31 -19.33 -11.09 -12.64
CA ARG A 31 -19.86 -11.13 -11.27
C ARG A 31 -20.12 -9.70 -10.76
N PRO A 32 -21.31 -9.40 -10.21
CA PRO A 32 -21.58 -8.12 -9.59
C PRO A 32 -20.96 -8.05 -8.18
N GLY A 33 -19.61 -8.11 -8.11
CA GLY A 33 -18.86 -8.05 -6.86
C GLY A 33 -18.17 -6.71 -6.65
N THR A 34 -17.88 -6.40 -5.39
CA THR A 34 -16.95 -5.31 -5.06
C THR A 34 -15.51 -5.81 -5.04
N THR A 35 -14.56 -4.89 -5.10
CA THR A 35 -13.14 -5.15 -4.87
C THR A 35 -12.70 -4.51 -3.55
N LEU A 36 -11.44 -4.69 -3.17
CA LEU A 36 -10.87 -3.97 -2.06
C LEU A 36 -10.41 -2.58 -2.51
N ALA A 37 -10.75 -1.54 -1.75
CA ALA A 37 -10.04 -0.28 -1.81
C ALA A 37 -8.57 -0.52 -1.45
N ASN A 38 -7.66 0.31 -1.96
CA ASN A 38 -6.22 0.14 -1.77
C ASN A 38 -5.54 1.48 -1.56
N MET A 39 -4.65 1.53 -0.58
CA MET A 39 -3.66 2.59 -0.41
C MET A 39 -2.27 2.00 -0.39
N SER A 40 -1.32 2.71 -0.99
CA SER A 40 0.07 2.27 -1.01
C SER A 40 1.04 3.43 -0.94
N ALA A 41 2.13 3.25 -0.20
CA ALA A 41 3.19 4.24 -0.09
C ALA A 41 4.55 3.59 0.12
N LYS A 42 5.58 4.32 -0.25
CA LYS A 42 6.95 4.07 0.13
C LYS A 42 7.29 4.89 1.35
N PHE A 43 7.67 4.23 2.42
CA PHE A 43 8.20 4.87 3.63
C PHE A 43 9.72 4.83 3.58
N ARG A 44 10.34 5.98 3.72
CA ARG A 44 11.78 6.17 3.63
C ARG A 44 12.31 6.67 4.96
N PHE A 45 13.28 5.98 5.49
CA PHE A 45 13.95 6.36 6.73
C PHE A 45 15.38 6.82 6.43
N ARG A 46 15.79 7.87 7.14
CA ARG A 46 17.15 8.41 7.06
C ARG A 46 17.77 8.43 8.45
N GLY A 47 18.92 7.80 8.55
CA GLY A 47 19.71 7.68 9.78
C GLY A 47 21.10 8.28 9.62
N VAL A 48 22.02 7.79 10.43
CA VAL A 48 23.43 8.19 10.44
C VAL A 48 24.29 6.93 10.25
N SER A 49 25.13 6.93 9.23
CA SER A 49 26.05 5.82 8.97
C SER A 49 27.21 5.84 9.98
N SER A 50 27.64 4.65 10.36
CA SER A 50 28.88 4.44 11.12
C SER A 50 29.45 3.05 10.85
N HIS A 51 30.67 2.80 11.29
CA HIS A 51 31.24 1.46 11.26
C HIS A 51 30.63 0.63 12.39
N ALA A 52 29.88 -0.44 12.07
CA ALA A 52 29.08 -1.18 13.05
C ALA A 52 29.89 -1.84 14.18
N ALA A 53 31.20 -2.07 14.00
CA ALA A 53 32.07 -2.68 14.98
C ALA A 53 33.04 -1.67 15.66
N ALA A 54 33.37 -0.55 14.99
CA ALA A 54 34.32 0.42 15.51
C ALA A 54 33.65 1.55 16.31
N ASP A 55 32.59 2.12 15.76
CA ASP A 55 31.90 3.28 16.33
C ASP A 55 30.36 3.12 16.25
N PRO A 56 29.77 2.00 16.74
CA PRO A 56 28.32 1.73 16.56
C PRO A 56 27.46 2.79 17.27
N GLU A 57 27.88 3.37 18.36
CA GLU A 57 27.16 4.39 19.14
C GLU A 57 26.95 5.70 18.38
N ARG A 58 27.70 5.95 17.31
CA ARG A 58 27.59 7.12 16.45
C ARG A 58 26.53 6.92 15.37
N GLY A 59 26.15 5.67 15.10
CA GLY A 59 25.17 5.30 14.09
C GLY A 59 23.72 5.51 14.54
N ARG A 60 22.85 5.68 13.56
CA ARG A 60 21.38 5.58 13.69
C ARG A 60 20.89 4.80 12.48
N SER A 61 20.51 3.55 12.69
CA SER A 61 20.17 2.65 11.60
C SER A 61 18.78 2.96 11.03
N ALA A 62 18.75 3.31 9.75
CA ALA A 62 17.49 3.46 9.03
C ALA A 62 16.80 2.10 8.83
N LEU A 63 17.56 1.00 8.77
CA LEU A 63 16.99 -0.36 8.70
C LEU A 63 16.26 -0.72 9.99
N ASP A 64 16.84 -0.41 11.16
CA ASP A 64 16.17 -0.66 12.44
C ASP A 64 14.84 0.09 12.53
N ALA A 65 14.76 1.29 11.93
CA ALA A 65 13.50 2.03 11.85
C ALA A 65 12.47 1.32 10.98
N VAL A 66 12.88 0.74 9.85
CA VAL A 66 12.00 -0.10 9.00
C VAL A 66 11.53 -1.33 9.78
N GLU A 67 12.44 -2.05 10.42
CA GLU A 67 12.11 -3.25 11.22
C GLU A 67 11.16 -2.92 12.38
N ALA A 68 11.40 -1.80 13.08
CA ALA A 68 10.51 -1.33 14.15
C ALA A 68 9.12 -0.98 13.62
N MET A 69 9.02 -0.29 12.49
CA MET A 69 7.74 -0.03 11.82
C MET A 69 7.04 -1.33 11.45
N ASP A 70 7.74 -2.26 10.81
CA ASP A 70 7.19 -3.54 10.36
C ASP A 70 6.67 -4.37 11.54
N HIS A 71 7.41 -4.36 12.66
CA HIS A 71 6.98 -5.01 13.89
C HIS A 71 5.69 -4.39 14.45
N MET A 72 5.63 -3.05 14.58
CA MET A 72 4.43 -2.35 15.06
C MET A 72 3.22 -2.58 14.14
N VAL A 73 3.41 -2.56 12.83
CA VAL A 73 2.34 -2.86 11.86
C VAL A 73 1.89 -4.31 11.94
N ASN A 74 2.80 -5.27 12.21
CA ASN A 74 2.43 -6.66 12.43
C ASN A 74 1.58 -6.84 13.71
N LEU A 75 1.88 -6.11 14.78
CA LEU A 75 1.01 -6.07 15.97
C LEU A 75 -0.36 -5.44 15.67
N LEU A 76 -0.40 -4.41 14.83
CA LEU A 76 -1.65 -3.77 14.40
C LEU A 76 -2.61 -4.75 13.72
N ARG A 77 -2.12 -5.81 13.06
CA ARG A 77 -2.96 -6.81 12.37
C ARG A 77 -3.96 -7.51 13.28
N GLU A 78 -3.68 -7.61 14.60
CA GLU A 78 -4.60 -8.16 15.59
C GLU A 78 -5.79 -7.22 15.89
N HIS A 79 -5.72 -5.96 15.47
CA HIS A 79 -6.63 -4.89 15.86
C HIS A 79 -7.25 -4.17 14.67
N VAL A 80 -7.47 -4.90 13.58
CA VAL A 80 -8.14 -4.43 12.35
C VAL A 80 -9.23 -5.43 11.93
N PRO A 81 -10.27 -5.00 11.18
CA PRO A 81 -11.28 -5.93 10.66
C PRO A 81 -10.67 -7.07 9.83
N SER A 82 -11.30 -8.23 9.87
CA SER A 82 -10.81 -9.48 9.24
C SER A 82 -10.62 -9.38 7.72
N GLU A 83 -11.36 -8.50 7.06
CA GLU A 83 -11.30 -8.24 5.63
C GLU A 83 -10.06 -7.43 5.22
N THR A 84 -9.35 -6.86 6.21
CA THR A 84 -8.14 -6.06 5.97
C THR A 84 -7.00 -6.92 5.43
N ARG A 85 -6.25 -6.36 4.49
CA ARG A 85 -4.99 -6.95 4.01
C ARG A 85 -3.91 -5.89 4.06
N ILE A 86 -2.78 -6.22 4.71
CA ILE A 86 -1.60 -5.35 4.79
C ILE A 86 -0.42 -6.17 4.28
N HIS A 87 0.27 -5.64 3.28
CA HIS A 87 1.45 -6.26 2.68
C HIS A 87 2.59 -5.26 2.63
N TYR A 88 3.81 -5.73 2.74
CA TYR A 88 4.98 -4.88 2.54
C TYR A 88 6.15 -5.66 1.96
N VAL A 89 7.10 -4.92 1.45
CA VAL A 89 8.41 -5.40 1.03
C VAL A 89 9.45 -4.34 1.36
N ILE A 90 10.57 -4.74 1.96
CA ILE A 90 11.73 -3.88 2.13
C ILE A 90 12.41 -3.76 0.77
N THR A 91 12.40 -2.56 0.20
CA THR A 91 12.98 -2.29 -1.12
C THR A 91 14.42 -1.80 -1.05
N ASN A 92 14.84 -1.33 0.14
CA ASN A 92 16.24 -1.02 0.46
C ASN A 92 16.46 -1.22 1.96
N GLY A 93 17.44 -2.03 2.34
CA GLY A 93 17.82 -2.34 3.72
C GLY A 93 19.30 -2.08 4.03
N GLY A 94 20.03 -1.39 3.14
CA GLY A 94 21.47 -1.17 3.26
C GLY A 94 22.28 -2.07 2.32
N LEU A 95 23.61 -1.98 2.41
CA LEU A 95 24.52 -2.62 1.45
C LEU A 95 25.47 -3.65 2.07
N ALA A 96 25.92 -3.43 3.30
CA ALA A 96 26.91 -4.29 3.97
C ALA A 96 26.65 -4.36 5.48
N PRO A 97 26.80 -5.54 6.12
CA PRO A 97 26.43 -5.73 7.52
C PRO A 97 27.35 -4.99 8.52
N ASN A 98 28.54 -4.61 8.09
CA ASN A 98 29.49 -3.83 8.91
C ASN A 98 29.32 -2.30 8.78
N VAL A 99 28.31 -1.84 8.03
CA VAL A 99 27.98 -0.42 7.84
C VAL A 99 26.56 -0.17 8.32
N VAL A 100 26.37 0.67 9.34
CA VAL A 100 25.05 1.10 9.80
C VAL A 100 24.32 1.82 8.66
N PRO A 101 23.15 1.35 8.22
CA PRO A 101 22.45 1.93 7.06
C PRO A 101 21.96 3.35 7.33
N ALA A 102 22.42 4.32 6.55
CA ALA A 102 21.92 5.70 6.60
C ALA A 102 20.58 5.90 5.85
N PHE A 103 20.17 4.93 5.03
CA PHE A 103 18.94 4.96 4.29
C PHE A 103 18.32 3.56 4.22
N ALA A 104 17.00 3.50 4.44
CA ALA A 104 16.21 2.31 4.17
C ALA A 104 14.81 2.70 3.63
N GLU A 105 14.22 1.83 2.83
CA GLU A 105 12.90 2.04 2.25
C GLU A 105 12.06 0.76 2.37
N VAL A 106 10.81 0.91 2.79
CA VAL A 106 9.80 -0.15 2.78
C VAL A 106 8.57 0.30 2.01
N TYR A 107 8.02 -0.59 1.18
CA TYR A 107 6.86 -0.32 0.36
C TYR A 107 5.65 -1.09 0.88
N TYR A 108 4.61 -0.35 1.28
CA TYR A 108 3.38 -0.86 1.89
C TYR A 108 2.19 -0.79 0.96
N TYR A 109 1.34 -1.82 1.04
CA TYR A 109 -0.04 -1.85 0.58
C TYR A 109 -0.96 -2.13 1.75
N ALA A 110 -2.05 -1.36 1.87
CA ALA A 110 -3.16 -1.67 2.76
C ALA A 110 -4.46 -1.70 1.96
N ARG A 111 -5.34 -2.67 2.27
CA ARG A 111 -6.58 -2.91 1.52
C ARG A 111 -7.71 -3.23 2.47
N HIS A 112 -8.92 -2.70 2.15
CA HIS A 112 -10.16 -3.02 2.85
C HIS A 112 -11.37 -2.77 1.92
N PRO A 113 -12.52 -3.47 2.05
CA PRO A 113 -13.70 -3.21 1.22
C PRO A 113 -14.28 -1.80 1.39
N SER A 114 -14.09 -1.16 2.56
CA SER A 114 -14.55 0.19 2.88
C SER A 114 -13.38 1.17 2.95
N MET A 115 -13.42 2.24 2.16
CA MET A 115 -12.39 3.28 2.18
C MET A 115 -12.31 4.01 3.52
N PRO A 116 -13.41 4.42 4.19
CA PRO A 116 -13.31 5.04 5.51
C PRO A 116 -12.60 4.19 6.57
N VAL A 117 -12.79 2.87 6.54
CA VAL A 117 -12.06 1.94 7.41
C VAL A 117 -10.58 1.86 7.02
N LEU A 118 -10.30 1.85 5.73
CA LEU A 118 -8.92 1.87 5.23
C LEU A 118 -8.18 3.14 5.63
N ASP A 119 -8.84 4.29 5.62
CA ASP A 119 -8.26 5.58 6.02
C ASP A 119 -7.84 5.57 7.50
N ASP A 120 -8.66 4.99 8.40
CA ASP A 120 -8.30 4.79 9.81
C ASP A 120 -7.07 3.89 9.95
N ILE A 121 -7.08 2.72 9.30
CA ILE A 121 -5.96 1.77 9.30
C ILE A 121 -4.69 2.44 8.77
N TRP A 122 -4.82 3.20 7.69
CA TRP A 122 -3.69 3.90 7.06
C TRP A 122 -3.07 4.94 8.00
N SER A 123 -3.90 5.71 8.71
CA SER A 123 -3.44 6.65 9.72
C SER A 123 -2.58 5.96 10.78
N ARG A 124 -3.02 4.79 11.27
CA ARG A 124 -2.29 3.99 12.26
C ARG A 124 -0.98 3.41 11.73
N ILE A 125 -0.91 3.05 10.43
CA ILE A 125 0.34 2.63 9.77
C ILE A 125 1.32 3.82 9.71
N VAL A 126 0.85 5.02 9.38
CA VAL A 126 1.68 6.23 9.35
C VAL A 126 2.19 6.58 10.76
N ASP A 127 1.36 6.41 11.80
CA ASP A 127 1.77 6.66 13.18
C ASP A 127 2.80 5.62 13.67
N ALA A 128 2.70 4.36 13.23
CA ALA A 128 3.74 3.36 13.46
C ALA A 128 5.09 3.79 12.84
N ALA A 129 5.07 4.33 11.62
CA ALA A 129 6.28 4.84 10.97
C ALA A 129 6.89 6.04 11.71
N LYS A 130 6.05 6.98 12.19
CA LYS A 130 6.51 8.11 13.01
C LYS A 130 7.11 7.64 14.34
N GLY A 131 6.44 6.69 15.01
CA GLY A 131 6.91 6.09 16.25
C GLY A 131 8.24 5.36 16.08
N ALA A 132 8.41 4.63 14.99
CA ALA A 132 9.66 3.96 14.63
C ALA A 132 10.81 4.97 14.43
N ALA A 133 10.56 6.04 13.67
CA ALA A 133 11.56 7.09 13.46
C ALA A 133 11.98 7.75 14.77
N LEU A 134 11.01 8.09 15.62
CA LEU A 134 11.28 8.68 16.94
C LEU A 134 12.11 7.75 17.82
N GLY A 135 11.72 6.47 17.91
CA GLY A 135 12.38 5.49 18.78
C GLY A 135 13.80 5.12 18.34
N THR A 136 14.09 5.19 17.04
CA THR A 136 15.43 4.86 16.49
C THR A 136 16.31 6.08 16.26
N GLY A 137 15.82 7.30 16.54
CA GLY A 137 16.55 8.55 16.31
C GLY A 137 16.82 8.84 14.83
N THR A 138 15.92 8.39 13.96
CA THR A 138 15.96 8.63 12.50
C THR A 138 14.91 9.66 12.09
N THR A 139 14.92 10.05 10.81
CA THR A 139 13.82 10.83 10.21
C THR A 139 13.04 9.97 9.22
N MET A 140 11.75 10.28 9.05
CA MET A 140 10.88 9.54 8.14
C MET A 140 10.13 10.50 7.21
N GLU A 141 10.06 10.11 5.94
CA GLU A 141 9.17 10.68 4.94
C GLU A 141 8.43 9.55 4.22
N PHE A 142 7.27 9.82 3.66
CA PHE A 142 6.58 8.85 2.82
C PHE A 142 5.96 9.50 1.58
N GLU A 143 5.84 8.69 0.54
CA GLU A 143 5.26 9.06 -0.75
C GLU A 143 4.10 8.13 -1.07
N ILE A 144 2.88 8.66 -1.19
CA ILE A 144 1.73 7.89 -1.68
C ILE A 144 1.98 7.53 -3.15
N VAL A 145 2.04 6.23 -3.42
CA VAL A 145 2.22 5.72 -4.79
C VAL A 145 0.88 5.50 -5.47
N ASN A 146 -0.11 5.00 -4.73
CA ASN A 146 -1.43 4.72 -5.27
C ASN A 146 -2.51 4.80 -4.19
N GLY A 147 -3.71 5.25 -4.60
CA GLY A 147 -4.93 5.23 -3.81
C GLY A 147 -6.13 5.04 -4.73
N VAL A 148 -6.91 3.99 -4.51
CA VAL A 148 -8.12 3.69 -5.29
C VAL A 148 -9.23 3.20 -4.39
N TYR A 149 -10.46 3.60 -4.71
CA TYR A 149 -11.66 3.07 -4.07
C TYR A 149 -11.95 1.63 -4.53
N ASN A 150 -12.76 0.92 -3.76
CA ASN A 150 -13.37 -0.32 -4.19
C ASN A 150 -14.33 -0.10 -5.35
N VAL A 151 -14.54 -1.13 -6.15
CA VAL A 151 -15.52 -1.09 -7.25
C VAL A 151 -16.94 -1.02 -6.68
N LEU A 152 -17.75 -0.12 -7.22
CA LEU A 152 -19.18 -0.05 -6.94
C LEU A 152 -19.90 -1.09 -7.84
N PRO A 153 -20.54 -2.12 -7.26
CA PRO A 153 -21.22 -3.14 -8.03
C PRO A 153 -22.39 -2.59 -8.83
N ASN A 154 -22.53 -3.05 -10.09
CA ASN A 154 -23.70 -2.79 -10.92
C ASN A 154 -24.28 -4.10 -11.43
N VAL A 155 -25.32 -4.60 -10.74
CA VAL A 155 -25.96 -5.90 -11.01
C VAL A 155 -26.55 -5.96 -12.43
N TYR A 156 -27.15 -4.86 -12.89
CA TYR A 156 -27.78 -4.82 -14.21
C TYR A 156 -26.74 -4.94 -15.34
N LEU A 157 -25.69 -4.12 -15.30
CA LEU A 157 -24.61 -4.16 -16.31
C LEU A 157 -23.85 -5.48 -16.26
N SER A 158 -23.59 -6.03 -15.08
CA SER A 158 -22.97 -7.36 -14.94
C SER A 158 -23.85 -8.44 -15.58
N GLY A 159 -25.18 -8.38 -15.43
CA GLY A 159 -26.09 -9.30 -16.07
C GLY A 159 -26.10 -9.20 -17.60
N LEU A 160 -25.97 -7.99 -18.15
CA LEU A 160 -25.83 -7.79 -19.60
C LEU A 160 -24.49 -8.35 -20.12
N GLN A 161 -23.42 -8.09 -19.41
CA GLN A 161 -22.07 -8.59 -19.75
C GLN A 161 -22.04 -10.12 -19.70
N GLN A 162 -22.63 -10.74 -18.67
CA GLN A 162 -22.73 -12.21 -18.57
C GLN A 162 -23.46 -12.83 -19.76
N LYS A 163 -24.62 -12.27 -20.15
CA LYS A 163 -25.38 -12.72 -21.34
C LYS A 163 -24.57 -12.58 -22.64
N SER A 164 -23.69 -11.61 -22.72
CA SER A 164 -22.80 -11.43 -23.88
C SER A 164 -21.70 -12.50 -23.90
N LEU A 165 -21.12 -12.82 -22.75
CA LEU A 165 -20.11 -13.89 -22.62
C LEU A 165 -20.68 -15.28 -22.93
N GLU A 166 -21.96 -15.54 -22.66
CA GLU A 166 -22.62 -16.82 -22.95
C GLU A 166 -22.91 -17.04 -24.45
N ARG A 167 -22.71 -16.02 -25.30
CA ARG A 167 -22.89 -16.08 -26.75
C ARG A 167 -21.61 -16.36 -27.53
N VAL A 168 -20.47 -16.33 -26.86
CA VAL A 168 -19.12 -16.53 -27.44
C VAL A 168 -18.58 -17.86 -27.03
#